data_f9e4d380984a8e5f9becbdde7afae965
#
_entry.id   f9e4d380984a8e5f9becbdde7afae965
#
_cell.length_a   1.000
_cell.length_b   1.000
_cell.length_c   1.000
_cell.angle_alpha   90.00
_cell.angle_beta   90.00
_cell.angle_gamma   90.00
#
_symmetry.space_group_name_H-M   'P 1'
#
loop_
_entity.id
_entity.type
_entity.pdbx_description
1 polymer ?
#
loop_
_entity_poly.entity_id
_entity_poly.type
_entity_poly.pdbx_seq_one_letter_code
_entity_poly.pdbx_strand_id
1 'polypeptide(L)'
;EGVMMRGKTAYATAVRDPEGNIQVESRRLNTSKHMRRVAKIPLVRGIVNLVSSLVSGSRILMRSAEVYGDEGEPGRFEKWCEKKLHVNIMSVVTTLATVLGVLLALGLFIVLPIVFSDLIFPEELRYSIGYNFTQGGFRLVIFVLYIVAVTAMKDIRRVFMYHGAEHKTISCFEHGLPMTPENAKTCSRIHDRCGTTFLFLVVFISIIVYCVVNWVCDTYLNFFVYGDVVNFLIQFAVKILFLPLIAGISYEVLKLLAKSQSKILLPIKAPGFALQLLTTREPDDSQLEVAIAAFKKVYEMDADPNVPETDFVTSKSVHKYTEELASLFAAKGIDRSDAEWLVSIETGIPRSELSSADAMLVPSKVREL
;
A
#
# COMPACT_ATOMS: atom_id res chain seq x y z
N GLU A 1 -0.04 8.08 -9.61
CA GLU A 1 -1.49 8.06 -9.35
C GLU A 1 -2.15 6.89 -10.08
N GLY A 2 -2.77 5.98 -9.35
CA GLY A 2 -3.38 4.82 -9.98
C GLY A 2 -4.17 3.94 -9.03
N VAL A 3 -4.70 2.85 -9.57
CA VAL A 3 -5.47 1.84 -8.84
C VAL A 3 -4.88 0.46 -9.09
N MET A 4 -4.75 -0.34 -8.03
CA MET A 4 -4.39 -1.75 -8.15
C MET A 4 -5.61 -2.61 -7.82
N MET A 5 -6.02 -3.43 -8.76
CA MET A 5 -7.05 -4.45 -8.58
C MET A 5 -6.41 -5.84 -8.44
N ARG A 6 -6.92 -6.63 -7.52
CA ARG A 6 -6.44 -8.01 -7.31
C ARG A 6 -7.58 -9.01 -7.50
N GLY A 7 -7.39 -9.91 -8.44
CA GLY A 7 -8.28 -11.03 -8.72
C GLY A 7 -7.88 -12.32 -8.03
N LYS A 8 -8.37 -13.44 -8.54
CA LYS A 8 -8.07 -14.79 -8.04
C LYS A 8 -6.70 -15.29 -8.47
N THR A 9 -6.31 -15.00 -9.72
CA THR A 9 -5.12 -15.54 -10.38
C THR A 9 -4.14 -14.46 -10.80
N ALA A 10 -4.57 -13.18 -10.84
CA ALA A 10 -3.78 -12.06 -11.32
C ALA A 10 -4.03 -10.79 -10.48
N TYR A 11 -3.18 -9.79 -10.67
CA TYR A 11 -3.45 -8.42 -10.29
C TYR A 11 -3.10 -7.50 -11.47
N ALA A 12 -3.74 -6.35 -11.54
CA ALA A 12 -3.40 -5.30 -12.47
C ALA A 12 -3.38 -3.95 -11.78
N THR A 13 -2.43 -3.12 -12.17
CA THR A 13 -2.30 -1.73 -11.71
C THR A 13 -2.49 -0.84 -12.93
N ALA A 14 -3.44 0.07 -12.88
CA ALA A 14 -3.61 1.10 -13.90
C ALA A 14 -3.18 2.45 -13.35
N VAL A 15 -2.46 3.21 -14.16
CA VAL A 15 -1.91 4.53 -13.82
C VAL A 15 -2.17 5.47 -15.00
N ARG A 16 -2.53 6.72 -14.73
CA ARG A 16 -2.58 7.75 -15.77
C ARG A 16 -1.23 8.43 -15.86
N ASP A 17 -0.63 8.42 -17.04
CA ASP A 17 0.65 9.07 -17.29
C ASP A 17 0.48 10.61 -17.43
N PRO A 18 1.58 11.39 -17.45
CA PRO A 18 1.50 12.85 -17.60
C PRO A 18 0.85 13.32 -18.91
N GLU A 19 0.89 12.49 -19.96
CA GLU A 19 0.26 12.75 -21.25
C GLU A 19 -1.25 12.47 -21.24
N GLY A 20 -1.79 11.93 -20.14
CA GLY A 20 -3.20 11.63 -19.99
C GLY A 20 -3.64 10.21 -20.40
N ASN A 21 -2.71 9.36 -20.89
CA ASN A 21 -3.02 8.00 -21.28
C ASN A 21 -3.08 7.08 -20.07
N ILE A 22 -3.93 6.03 -20.14
CA ILE A 22 -4.01 5.02 -19.10
C ILE A 22 -3.08 3.87 -19.45
N GLN A 23 -2.06 3.66 -18.63
CA GLN A 23 -1.17 2.51 -18.72
C GLN A 23 -1.62 1.44 -17.72
N VAL A 24 -1.49 0.16 -18.13
CA VAL A 24 -1.89 -0.98 -17.28
C VAL A 24 -0.74 -1.99 -17.20
N GLU A 25 -0.17 -2.17 -16.01
CA GLU A 25 0.70 -3.29 -15.69
C GLU A 25 -0.11 -4.43 -15.10
N SER A 26 0.13 -5.64 -15.56
CA SER A 26 -0.56 -6.81 -15.03
C SER A 26 0.37 -8.00 -14.83
N ARG A 27 0.15 -8.75 -13.75
CA ARG A 27 0.98 -9.90 -13.38
C ARG A 27 0.13 -11.06 -12.87
N ARG A 28 0.55 -12.28 -13.15
CA ARG A 28 0.00 -13.49 -12.57
C ARG A 28 0.45 -13.65 -11.11
N LEU A 29 -0.45 -14.12 -10.26
CA LEU A 29 -0.13 -14.42 -8.87
C LEU A 29 0.65 -15.73 -8.79
N ASN A 30 1.97 -15.62 -8.78
CA ASN A 30 2.84 -16.79 -8.61
C ASN A 30 2.95 -17.15 -7.13
N THR A 31 1.98 -17.91 -6.63
CA THR A 31 1.96 -18.36 -5.24
C THR A 31 2.51 -19.77 -5.16
N SER A 32 3.65 -19.96 -4.48
CA SER A 32 4.24 -21.30 -4.29
C SER A 32 3.28 -22.26 -3.60
N LYS A 33 3.42 -23.55 -3.85
CA LYS A 33 2.58 -24.60 -3.20
C LYS A 33 2.66 -24.52 -1.67
N HIS A 34 3.81 -24.16 -1.12
CA HIS A 34 4.01 -23.98 0.32
C HIS A 34 3.19 -22.81 0.86
N MET A 35 3.30 -21.63 0.21
CA MET A 35 2.55 -20.43 0.59
C MET A 35 1.03 -20.65 0.53
N ARG A 36 0.54 -21.42 -0.46
CA ARG A 36 -0.88 -21.81 -0.55
C ARG A 36 -1.35 -22.68 0.62
N ARG A 37 -0.47 -23.54 1.17
CA ARG A 37 -0.79 -24.34 2.38
C ARG A 37 -0.85 -23.46 3.61
N VAL A 38 0.14 -22.60 3.80
CA VAL A 38 0.22 -21.66 4.93
C VAL A 38 -0.98 -20.69 4.93
N ALA A 39 -1.38 -20.19 3.75
CA ALA A 39 -2.56 -19.32 3.60
C ALA A 39 -3.91 -20.02 3.88
N LYS A 40 -3.94 -21.33 4.15
CA LYS A 40 -5.15 -22.04 4.60
C LYS A 40 -5.29 -22.07 6.12
N ILE A 41 -4.21 -21.87 6.87
CA ILE A 41 -4.21 -21.92 8.34
C ILE A 41 -4.85 -20.64 8.88
N PRO A 42 -5.94 -20.74 9.67
CA PRO A 42 -6.53 -19.59 10.33
C PRO A 42 -5.50 -18.82 11.15
N LEU A 43 -5.68 -17.53 11.34
CA LEU A 43 -4.76 -16.57 11.95
C LEU A 43 -3.49 -16.33 11.13
N VAL A 44 -2.74 -17.39 10.75
CA VAL A 44 -1.51 -17.26 9.95
C VAL A 44 -1.78 -16.62 8.58
N ARG A 45 -2.89 -16.96 7.95
CA ARG A 45 -3.30 -16.33 6.68
C ARG A 45 -3.53 -14.82 6.80
N GLY A 46 -3.99 -14.34 7.95
CA GLY A 46 -4.15 -12.91 8.21
C GLY A 46 -2.81 -12.18 8.24
N ILE A 47 -1.83 -12.75 8.93
CA ILE A 47 -0.46 -12.23 9.00
C ILE A 47 0.18 -12.23 7.59
N VAL A 48 0.09 -13.36 6.89
CA VAL A 48 0.64 -13.50 5.53
C VAL A 48 0.01 -12.48 4.57
N ASN A 49 -1.31 -12.31 4.62
CA ASN A 49 -2.00 -11.35 3.77
C ASN A 49 -1.61 -9.90 4.12
N LEU A 50 -1.49 -9.55 5.41
CA LEU A 50 -1.04 -8.23 5.82
C LEU A 50 0.37 -7.93 5.28
N VAL A 51 1.34 -8.81 5.54
CA VAL A 51 2.72 -8.63 5.07
C VAL A 51 2.78 -8.58 3.54
N SER A 52 2.07 -9.50 2.85
CA SER A 52 2.01 -9.51 1.38
C SER A 52 1.41 -8.21 0.83
N SER A 53 0.36 -7.68 1.45
CA SER A 53 -0.28 -6.43 1.01
C SER A 53 0.63 -5.23 1.22
N LEU A 54 1.36 -5.15 2.33
CA LEU A 54 2.33 -4.09 2.59
C LEU A 54 3.47 -4.12 1.57
N VAL A 55 4.08 -5.29 1.35
CA VAL A 55 5.19 -5.45 0.40
C VAL A 55 4.74 -5.18 -1.04
N SER A 56 3.59 -5.74 -1.45
CA SER A 56 3.06 -5.51 -2.80
C SER A 56 2.63 -4.06 -3.00
N GLY A 57 1.95 -3.46 -2.01
CA GLY A 57 1.53 -2.07 -2.07
C GLY A 57 2.71 -1.11 -2.19
N SER A 58 3.76 -1.29 -1.38
CA SER A 58 4.98 -0.48 -1.47
C SER A 58 5.64 -0.59 -2.86
N ARG A 59 5.78 -1.82 -3.37
CA ARG A 59 6.35 -2.05 -4.71
C ARG A 59 5.54 -1.36 -5.81
N ILE A 60 4.22 -1.47 -5.75
CA ILE A 60 3.32 -0.88 -6.75
C ILE A 60 3.36 0.65 -6.69
N LEU A 61 3.42 1.24 -5.48
CA LEU A 61 3.58 2.69 -5.32
C LEU A 61 4.87 3.18 -5.98
N MET A 62 6.00 2.49 -5.77
CA MET A 62 7.27 2.83 -6.42
C MET A 62 7.18 2.71 -7.95
N ARG A 63 6.59 1.61 -8.46
CA ARG A 63 6.38 1.43 -9.92
C ARG A 63 5.47 2.49 -10.52
N SER A 64 4.42 2.90 -9.80
CA SER A 64 3.52 3.97 -10.25
C SER A 64 4.23 5.33 -10.32
N ALA A 65 5.16 5.60 -9.39
CA ALA A 65 5.97 6.81 -9.41
C ALA A 65 6.92 6.86 -10.63
N GLU A 66 7.52 5.71 -11.02
CA GLU A 66 8.34 5.62 -12.23
C GLU A 66 7.58 6.00 -13.52
N VAL A 67 6.27 5.67 -13.62
CA VAL A 67 5.43 6.06 -14.77
C VAL A 67 5.17 7.56 -14.81
N TYR A 68 5.05 8.18 -13.64
CA TYR A 68 4.77 9.62 -13.54
C TYR A 68 6.00 10.48 -13.87
N GLY A 69 7.19 9.88 -13.87
CA GLY A 69 8.43 10.57 -14.24
C GLY A 69 8.89 11.61 -13.22
N ASP A 70 8.47 11.47 -11.97
CA ASP A 70 8.75 12.41 -10.88
C ASP A 70 10.15 12.20 -10.25
N GLU A 71 11.01 11.42 -10.90
CA GLU A 71 12.44 11.44 -10.61
C GLU A 71 13.02 12.68 -11.30
N GLY A 72 12.91 13.83 -10.63
CA GLY A 72 13.63 15.04 -11.05
C GLY A 72 15.09 14.71 -11.27
N GLU A 73 15.76 15.40 -12.21
CA GLU A 73 17.20 15.18 -12.44
C GLU A 73 17.95 15.14 -11.12
N PRO A 74 18.73 14.07 -10.86
CA PRO A 74 19.46 13.95 -9.61
C PRO A 74 20.32 15.20 -9.38
N GLY A 75 20.14 15.82 -8.22
CA GLY A 75 20.82 17.07 -7.87
C GLY A 75 22.33 16.92 -7.89
N ARG A 76 23.08 18.03 -8.00
CA ARG A 76 24.56 18.01 -7.99
C ARG A 76 25.15 17.28 -6.78
N PHE A 77 24.49 17.37 -5.64
CA PHE A 77 24.87 16.68 -4.42
C PHE A 77 24.62 15.16 -4.53
N GLU A 78 23.54 14.77 -5.14
CA GLU A 78 23.15 13.39 -5.41
C GLU A 78 24.14 12.71 -6.37
N LYS A 79 24.43 13.35 -7.50
CA LYS A 79 25.47 12.90 -8.46
C LYS A 79 26.87 12.79 -7.81
N TRP A 80 27.20 13.71 -6.89
CA TRP A 80 28.49 13.68 -6.15
C TRP A 80 28.56 12.50 -5.17
N CYS A 81 27.50 12.26 -4.41
CA CYS A 81 27.45 11.14 -3.45
C CYS A 81 27.45 9.79 -4.15
N GLU A 82 26.69 9.65 -5.23
CA GLU A 82 26.63 8.42 -6.01
C GLU A 82 28.01 8.08 -6.61
N LYS A 83 28.73 9.10 -7.15
CA LYS A 83 30.06 8.94 -7.73
C LYS A 83 31.16 8.69 -6.68
N LYS A 84 31.06 9.26 -5.47
CA LYS A 84 32.13 9.20 -4.46
C LYS A 84 31.90 8.14 -3.40
N LEU A 85 30.65 7.88 -3.02
CA LEU A 85 30.29 6.95 -1.95
C LEU A 85 29.69 5.63 -2.48
N HIS A 86 29.42 5.51 -3.79
CA HIS A 86 28.75 4.37 -4.43
C HIS A 86 27.41 4.01 -3.74
N VAL A 87 26.72 5.01 -3.20
CA VAL A 87 25.47 4.87 -2.48
C VAL A 87 24.38 5.60 -3.25
N ASN A 88 23.32 4.87 -3.59
CA ASN A 88 22.13 5.46 -4.18
C ASN A 88 21.39 6.27 -3.10
N ILE A 89 21.47 7.60 -3.19
CA ILE A 89 20.88 8.52 -2.20
C ILE A 89 19.39 8.33 -2.08
N MET A 90 18.68 8.10 -3.19
CA MET A 90 17.23 7.87 -3.16
C MET A 90 16.88 6.64 -2.31
N SER A 91 17.69 5.57 -2.40
CA SER A 91 17.51 4.39 -1.53
C SER A 91 17.74 4.69 -0.06
N VAL A 92 18.74 5.54 0.26
CA VAL A 92 19.01 5.96 1.66
C VAL A 92 17.88 6.83 2.20
N VAL A 93 17.44 7.82 1.41
CA VAL A 93 16.34 8.71 1.80
C VAL A 93 15.04 7.91 2.02
N THR A 94 14.71 6.99 1.11
CA THR A 94 13.54 6.13 1.23
C THR A 94 13.63 5.22 2.46
N THR A 95 14.81 4.65 2.72
CA THR A 95 15.02 3.80 3.91
C THR A 95 14.88 4.63 5.19
N LEU A 96 15.51 5.80 5.25
CA LEU A 96 15.43 6.69 6.41
C LEU A 96 13.98 7.16 6.65
N ALA A 97 13.27 7.57 5.59
CA ALA A 97 11.87 7.96 5.68
C ALA A 97 10.99 6.80 6.18
N THR A 98 11.25 5.57 5.72
CA THR A 98 10.54 4.37 6.18
C THR A 98 10.80 4.10 7.66
N VAL A 99 12.05 4.16 8.10
CA VAL A 99 12.43 3.98 9.51
C VAL A 99 11.78 5.04 10.38
N LEU A 100 11.86 6.32 10.00
CA LEU A 100 11.22 7.41 10.74
C LEU A 100 9.69 7.25 10.78
N GLY A 101 9.07 6.82 9.68
CA GLY A 101 7.63 6.53 9.62
C GLY A 101 7.22 5.41 10.58
N VAL A 102 8.01 4.33 10.64
CA VAL A 102 7.78 3.23 11.60
C VAL A 102 7.94 3.70 13.04
N LEU A 103 9.01 4.45 13.35
CA LEU A 103 9.23 5.00 14.69
C LEU A 103 8.11 5.95 15.11
N LEU A 104 7.62 6.80 14.20
CA LEU A 104 6.50 7.69 14.45
C LEU A 104 5.22 6.89 14.72
N ALA A 105 4.94 5.85 13.94
CA ALA A 105 3.78 4.99 14.15
C ALA A 105 3.83 4.27 15.50
N LEU A 106 4.98 3.72 15.89
CA LEU A 106 5.18 3.11 17.21
C LEU A 106 5.00 4.16 18.33
N GLY A 107 5.55 5.35 18.15
CA GLY A 107 5.38 6.47 19.09
C GLY A 107 3.90 6.84 19.28
N LEU A 108 3.17 7.05 18.19
CA LEU A 108 1.76 7.47 18.24
C LEU A 108 0.83 6.37 18.78
N PHE A 109 1.01 5.11 18.34
CA PHE A 109 0.02 4.05 18.61
C PHE A 109 0.38 3.12 19.76
N ILE A 110 1.63 3.15 20.24
CA ILE A 110 2.06 2.35 21.39
C ILE A 110 2.49 3.25 22.55
N VAL A 111 3.45 4.15 22.30
CA VAL A 111 4.07 4.94 23.38
C VAL A 111 3.11 6.00 23.93
N LEU A 112 2.51 6.81 23.08
CA LEU A 112 1.66 7.94 23.48
C LEU A 112 0.43 7.50 24.30
N PRO A 113 -0.31 6.41 23.95
CA PRO A 113 -1.37 5.87 24.81
C PRO A 113 -0.90 5.39 26.17
N ILE A 114 0.32 4.84 26.28
CA ILE A 114 0.91 4.45 27.59
C ILE A 114 1.12 5.70 28.42
N VAL A 115 1.84 6.70 27.88
CA VAL A 115 2.16 7.95 28.58
C VAL A 115 0.89 8.65 29.08
N PHE A 116 -0.14 8.77 28.24
CA PHE A 116 -1.40 9.40 28.66
C PHE A 116 -2.13 8.62 29.76
N SER A 117 -2.05 7.28 29.73
CA SER A 117 -2.64 6.47 30.78
C SER A 117 -1.88 6.57 32.09
N ASP A 118 -0.55 6.62 32.02
CA ASP A 118 0.32 6.78 33.20
C ASP A 118 0.13 8.14 33.91
N LEU A 119 -0.25 9.18 33.15
CA LEU A 119 -0.59 10.50 33.72
C LEU A 119 -1.92 10.51 34.48
N ILE A 120 -2.85 9.62 34.16
CA ILE A 120 -4.22 9.59 34.75
C ILE A 120 -4.30 8.62 35.91
N PHE A 121 -3.62 7.47 35.78
CA PHE A 121 -3.73 6.39 36.78
C PHE A 121 -2.56 6.44 37.77
N PRO A 122 -2.85 6.34 39.09
CA PRO A 122 -1.80 6.16 40.10
C PRO A 122 -1.08 4.80 39.91
N GLU A 123 0.10 4.67 40.46
CA GLU A 123 0.99 3.50 40.27
C GLU A 123 0.31 2.19 40.64
N GLU A 124 -0.48 2.19 41.72
CA GLU A 124 -1.16 1.00 42.27
C GLU A 124 -2.26 0.45 41.30
N LEU A 125 -2.77 1.31 40.42
CA LEU A 125 -3.82 0.94 39.46
C LEU A 125 -3.28 0.73 38.03
N ARG A 126 -1.98 0.94 37.82
CA ARG A 126 -1.33 0.62 36.54
C ARG A 126 -1.49 -0.86 36.25
N TYR A 127 -1.68 -1.18 34.97
CA TYR A 127 -1.93 -2.54 34.44
C TYR A 127 -3.31 -3.14 34.79
N SER A 128 -4.12 -2.49 35.58
CA SER A 128 -5.51 -2.88 35.82
C SER A 128 -6.33 -2.93 34.52
N ILE A 129 -7.46 -3.60 34.54
CA ILE A 129 -8.38 -3.65 33.39
C ILE A 129 -8.79 -2.22 32.98
N GLY A 130 -9.11 -1.34 33.95
CA GLY A 130 -9.47 0.07 33.70
C GLY A 130 -8.37 0.85 32.99
N TYR A 131 -7.12 0.69 33.46
CA TYR A 131 -5.94 1.27 32.82
C TYR A 131 -5.81 0.83 31.35
N ASN A 132 -5.90 -0.48 31.09
CA ASN A 132 -5.75 -1.02 29.75
C ASN A 132 -6.88 -0.59 28.80
N PHE A 133 -8.11 -0.49 29.27
CA PHE A 133 -9.24 0.06 28.50
C PHE A 133 -9.03 1.53 28.17
N THR A 134 -8.59 2.35 29.13
CA THR A 134 -8.28 3.77 28.91
C THR A 134 -7.16 3.95 27.89
N GLN A 135 -6.10 3.15 28.00
CA GLN A 135 -5.03 3.12 27.02
C GLN A 135 -5.51 2.74 25.62
N GLY A 136 -6.42 1.77 25.53
CA GLY A 136 -7.08 1.40 24.28
C GLY A 136 -7.95 2.51 23.71
N GLY A 137 -8.69 3.22 24.58
CA GLY A 137 -9.47 4.40 24.23
C GLY A 137 -8.61 5.52 23.64
N PHE A 138 -7.48 5.85 24.26
CA PHE A 138 -6.53 6.82 23.72
C PHE A 138 -6.00 6.38 22.33
N ARG A 139 -5.65 5.11 22.19
CA ARG A 139 -5.21 4.59 20.88
C ARG A 139 -6.26 4.78 19.80
N LEU A 140 -7.52 4.51 20.11
CA LEU A 140 -8.63 4.71 19.16
C LEU A 140 -8.80 6.19 18.80
N VAL A 141 -8.76 7.08 19.79
CA VAL A 141 -8.86 8.53 19.56
C VAL A 141 -7.69 9.04 18.72
N ILE A 142 -6.46 8.66 19.06
CA ILE A 142 -5.26 9.03 18.30
C ILE A 142 -5.37 8.50 16.86
N PHE A 143 -5.84 7.26 16.67
CA PHE A 143 -6.04 6.69 15.34
C PHE A 143 -7.05 7.50 14.51
N VAL A 144 -8.19 7.86 15.07
CA VAL A 144 -9.20 8.66 14.36
C VAL A 144 -8.66 10.05 14.04
N LEU A 145 -8.00 10.71 15.00
CA LEU A 145 -7.38 12.03 14.79
C LEU A 145 -6.29 11.98 13.72
N TYR A 146 -5.46 10.92 13.71
CA TYR A 146 -4.46 10.68 12.68
C TYR A 146 -5.12 10.58 11.29
N ILE A 147 -6.16 9.75 11.14
CA ILE A 147 -6.87 9.63 9.86
C ILE A 147 -7.45 10.98 9.43
N VAL A 148 -8.09 11.72 10.33
CA VAL A 148 -8.63 13.06 10.02
C VAL A 148 -7.52 14.00 9.57
N ALA A 149 -6.38 14.04 10.27
CA ALA A 149 -5.25 14.89 9.92
C ALA A 149 -4.68 14.54 8.53
N VAL A 150 -4.52 13.25 8.25
CA VAL A 150 -4.01 12.78 6.95
C VAL A 150 -4.98 13.12 5.81
N THR A 151 -6.30 13.10 6.04
CA THR A 151 -7.30 13.50 5.02
C THR A 151 -7.23 14.98 4.63
N ALA A 152 -6.59 15.82 5.45
CA ALA A 152 -6.39 17.23 5.16
C ALA A 152 -5.27 17.46 4.12
N MET A 153 -4.37 16.52 3.92
CA MET A 153 -3.31 16.59 2.92
C MET A 153 -3.88 16.39 1.52
N LYS A 154 -3.52 17.29 0.57
CA LYS A 154 -4.06 17.25 -0.80
C LYS A 154 -3.75 15.95 -1.53
N ASP A 155 -2.51 15.46 -1.41
CA ASP A 155 -2.05 14.24 -2.08
C ASP A 155 -2.78 13.01 -1.56
N ILE A 156 -2.92 12.90 -0.23
CA ILE A 156 -3.65 11.80 0.39
C ILE A 156 -5.14 11.86 0.06
N ARG A 157 -5.71 13.08 0.00
CA ARG A 157 -7.11 13.24 -0.45
C ARG A 157 -7.32 12.66 -1.85
N ARG A 158 -6.35 12.84 -2.76
CA ARG A 158 -6.40 12.29 -4.11
C ARG A 158 -6.29 10.76 -4.11
N VAL A 159 -5.41 10.19 -3.29
CA VAL A 159 -5.35 8.73 -3.05
C VAL A 159 -6.69 8.21 -2.57
N PHE A 160 -7.38 8.92 -1.67
CA PHE A 160 -8.71 8.53 -1.20
C PHE A 160 -9.82 8.67 -2.26
N MET A 161 -9.64 9.52 -3.27
CA MET A 161 -10.52 9.55 -4.44
C MET A 161 -10.32 8.30 -5.31
N TYR A 162 -9.09 7.86 -5.55
CA TYR A 162 -8.80 6.59 -6.23
C TYR A 162 -9.34 5.37 -5.45
N HIS A 163 -9.24 5.38 -4.12
CA HIS A 163 -9.86 4.35 -3.28
C HIS A 163 -11.40 4.34 -3.42
N GLY A 164 -12.02 5.52 -3.54
CA GLY A 164 -13.44 5.64 -3.87
C GLY A 164 -13.77 5.10 -5.25
N ALA A 165 -12.92 5.35 -6.25
CA ALA A 165 -13.08 4.82 -7.60
C ALA A 165 -13.00 3.29 -7.64
N GLU A 166 -12.06 2.70 -6.88
CA GLU A 166 -11.96 1.25 -6.69
C GLU A 166 -13.27 0.65 -6.19
N HIS A 167 -13.80 1.17 -5.07
CA HIS A 167 -15.04 0.68 -4.47
C HIS A 167 -16.25 0.83 -5.40
N LYS A 168 -16.41 1.99 -6.06
CA LYS A 168 -17.49 2.23 -7.00
C LYS A 168 -17.42 1.29 -8.20
N THR A 169 -16.23 1.03 -8.71
CA THR A 169 -15.99 0.09 -9.81
C THR A 169 -16.38 -1.34 -9.44
N ILE A 170 -15.94 -1.82 -8.25
CA ILE A 170 -16.30 -3.14 -7.74
C ILE A 170 -17.81 -3.24 -7.50
N SER A 171 -18.43 -2.22 -6.90
CA SER A 171 -19.86 -2.15 -6.66
C SER A 171 -20.67 -2.17 -7.97
N CYS A 172 -20.23 -1.45 -9.01
CA CYS A 172 -20.83 -1.45 -10.33
C CYS A 172 -20.87 -2.87 -10.92
N PHE A 173 -19.76 -3.59 -10.85
CA PHE A 173 -19.67 -4.97 -11.29
C PHE A 173 -20.58 -5.92 -10.49
N GLU A 174 -20.58 -5.81 -9.15
CA GLU A 174 -21.41 -6.65 -8.27
C GLU A 174 -22.93 -6.44 -8.50
N HIS A 175 -23.33 -5.25 -8.98
CA HIS A 175 -24.72 -4.96 -9.38
C HIS A 175 -25.03 -5.36 -10.83
N GLY A 176 -24.05 -5.92 -11.58
CA GLY A 176 -24.24 -6.34 -12.97
C GLY A 176 -24.43 -5.18 -13.96
N LEU A 177 -24.02 -3.98 -13.60
CA LEU A 177 -24.11 -2.81 -14.47
C LEU A 177 -22.97 -2.79 -15.50
N PRO A 178 -23.17 -2.22 -16.70
CA PRO A 178 -22.09 -1.99 -17.64
C PRO A 178 -20.96 -1.18 -17.02
N MET A 179 -19.72 -1.63 -17.23
CA MET A 179 -18.52 -1.04 -16.64
C MET A 179 -18.12 0.25 -17.37
N THR A 180 -18.86 1.33 -17.10
CA THR A 180 -18.63 2.68 -17.61
C THR A 180 -18.50 3.67 -16.46
N PRO A 181 -17.81 4.81 -16.62
CA PRO A 181 -17.69 5.84 -15.59
C PRO A 181 -19.05 6.33 -15.08
N GLU A 182 -20.04 6.52 -15.98
CA GLU A 182 -21.39 6.99 -15.66
C GLU A 182 -22.10 6.03 -14.70
N ASN A 183 -22.05 4.72 -14.96
CA ASN A 183 -22.66 3.70 -14.12
C ASN A 183 -21.90 3.56 -12.79
N ALA A 184 -20.57 3.51 -12.83
CA ALA A 184 -19.75 3.41 -11.62
C ALA A 184 -19.98 4.62 -10.69
N LYS A 185 -20.19 5.82 -11.23
CA LYS A 185 -20.48 7.04 -10.47
C LYS A 185 -21.73 6.93 -9.61
N THR A 186 -22.74 6.18 -10.05
CA THR A 186 -23.99 5.97 -9.29
C THR A 186 -23.85 4.96 -8.15
N CYS A 187 -22.79 4.15 -8.15
CA CYS A 187 -22.56 3.08 -7.19
C CYS A 187 -21.97 3.58 -5.86
N SER A 188 -22.07 2.73 -4.82
CA SER A 188 -21.56 3.03 -3.48
C SER A 188 -20.03 3.00 -3.43
N ARG A 189 -19.45 3.95 -2.68
CA ARG A 189 -18.03 3.94 -2.30
C ARG A 189 -17.76 3.19 -0.99
N ILE A 190 -18.79 2.62 -0.35
CA ILE A 190 -18.65 1.82 0.86
C ILE A 190 -18.72 0.35 0.47
N HIS A 191 -17.77 -0.45 0.95
CA HIS A 191 -17.68 -1.85 0.60
C HIS A 191 -17.28 -2.71 1.83
N ASP A 192 -17.93 -3.89 1.99
CA ASP A 192 -17.74 -4.77 3.15
C ASP A 192 -16.34 -5.38 3.28
N ARG A 193 -15.57 -5.44 2.20
CA ARG A 193 -14.24 -6.11 2.16
C ARG A 193 -13.06 -5.14 2.17
N CYS A 194 -13.29 -3.90 2.59
CA CYS A 194 -12.28 -2.87 2.56
C CYS A 194 -11.17 -3.07 3.60
N GLY A 195 -9.93 -2.82 3.20
CA GLY A 195 -8.76 -2.86 4.07
C GLY A 195 -8.79 -1.85 5.22
N THR A 196 -9.49 -0.71 5.08
CA THR A 196 -9.61 0.28 6.16
C THR A 196 -10.49 -0.23 7.31
N THR A 197 -11.50 -1.05 7.03
CA THR A 197 -12.26 -1.78 8.07
C THR A 197 -11.34 -2.74 8.83
N PHE A 198 -10.39 -3.37 8.16
CA PHE A 198 -9.40 -4.21 8.83
C PHE A 198 -8.54 -3.41 9.81
N LEU A 199 -8.07 -2.21 9.45
CA LEU A 199 -7.30 -1.35 10.36
C LEU A 199 -8.10 -0.98 11.62
N PHE A 200 -9.38 -0.65 11.46
CA PHE A 200 -10.26 -0.41 12.62
C PHE A 200 -10.36 -1.64 13.51
N LEU A 201 -10.56 -2.82 12.92
CA LEU A 201 -10.63 -4.08 13.67
C LEU A 201 -9.31 -4.39 14.40
N VAL A 202 -8.16 -4.10 13.80
CA VAL A 202 -6.84 -4.25 14.47
C VAL A 202 -6.77 -3.38 15.72
N VAL A 203 -7.17 -2.12 15.64
CA VAL A 203 -7.19 -1.22 16.80
C VAL A 203 -8.17 -1.73 17.85
N PHE A 204 -9.41 -2.07 17.46
CA PHE A 204 -10.44 -2.53 18.38
C PHE A 204 -10.08 -3.86 19.08
N ILE A 205 -9.63 -4.85 18.33
CA ILE A 205 -9.24 -6.16 18.87
C ILE A 205 -7.99 -6.03 19.72
N SER A 206 -7.08 -5.10 19.40
CA SER A 206 -5.90 -4.84 20.23
C SER A 206 -6.27 -4.38 21.64
N ILE A 207 -7.39 -3.67 21.83
CA ILE A 207 -7.85 -3.26 23.15
C ILE A 207 -8.16 -4.51 23.99
N ILE A 208 -8.94 -5.43 23.43
CA ILE A 208 -9.35 -6.65 24.12
C ILE A 208 -8.16 -7.55 24.43
N VAL A 209 -7.31 -7.80 23.42
CA VAL A 209 -6.14 -8.69 23.57
C VAL A 209 -5.16 -8.13 24.60
N TYR A 210 -4.84 -6.83 24.54
CA TYR A 210 -3.90 -6.25 25.50
C TYR A 210 -4.49 -6.13 26.91
N CYS A 211 -5.80 -5.94 27.08
CA CYS A 211 -6.41 -6.04 28.40
C CYS A 211 -6.19 -7.42 29.02
N VAL A 212 -6.44 -8.48 28.26
CA VAL A 212 -6.25 -9.86 28.75
C VAL A 212 -4.80 -10.17 28.98
N VAL A 213 -3.92 -9.85 28.03
CA VAL A 213 -2.50 -10.17 28.11
C VAL A 213 -1.84 -9.43 29.26
N ASN A 214 -2.06 -8.12 29.40
CA ASN A 214 -1.47 -7.35 30.50
C ASN A 214 -2.00 -7.81 31.87
N TRP A 215 -3.30 -8.13 31.96
CA TRP A 215 -3.85 -8.68 33.20
C TRP A 215 -3.21 -10.02 33.57
N VAL A 216 -2.99 -10.92 32.61
CA VAL A 216 -2.29 -12.19 32.83
C VAL A 216 -0.84 -11.96 33.22
N CYS A 217 -0.13 -11.05 32.53
CA CYS A 217 1.27 -10.73 32.83
C CYS A 217 1.43 -10.12 34.24
N ASP A 218 0.51 -9.29 34.66
CA ASP A 218 0.53 -8.68 35.97
C ASP A 218 0.14 -9.69 37.09
N THR A 219 -1.00 -10.37 36.93
CA THR A 219 -1.58 -11.21 37.99
C THR A 219 -0.83 -12.52 38.21
N TYR A 220 -0.38 -13.17 37.13
CA TYR A 220 0.19 -14.53 37.21
C TYR A 220 1.68 -14.60 36.97
N LEU A 221 2.26 -13.67 36.23
CA LEU A 221 3.68 -13.70 35.84
C LEU A 221 4.52 -12.66 36.55
N ASN A 222 3.91 -11.73 37.29
CA ASN A 222 4.58 -10.64 37.99
C ASN A 222 5.59 -9.89 37.10
N PHE A 223 5.23 -9.64 35.83
CA PHE A 223 6.14 -9.01 34.86
C PHE A 223 6.40 -7.54 35.14
N PHE A 224 5.50 -6.86 35.87
CA PHE A 224 5.55 -5.40 36.07
C PHE A 224 6.02 -5.00 37.47
N VAL A 225 7.02 -5.68 38.01
CA VAL A 225 7.54 -5.45 39.36
C VAL A 225 8.91 -4.74 39.40
N TYR A 226 9.47 -4.35 38.23
CA TYR A 226 10.87 -3.92 38.11
C TYR A 226 11.01 -2.42 38.11
N GLY A 227 10.28 -1.55 38.25
CA GLY A 227 10.40 -0.10 38.09
C GLY A 227 10.06 0.40 36.70
N ASP A 228 9.78 1.70 36.59
CA ASP A 228 9.07 2.30 35.45
C ASP A 228 9.69 2.03 34.08
N VAL A 229 11.00 2.19 33.95
CA VAL A 229 11.67 2.01 32.64
C VAL A 229 11.61 0.56 32.18
N VAL A 230 11.84 -0.40 33.07
CA VAL A 230 11.83 -1.83 32.74
C VAL A 230 10.41 -2.27 32.47
N ASN A 231 9.46 -1.85 33.27
CA ASN A 231 8.02 -2.14 33.07
C ASN A 231 7.51 -1.57 31.74
N PHE A 232 7.93 -0.36 31.37
CA PHE A 232 7.62 0.23 30.06
C PHE A 232 8.19 -0.62 28.91
N LEU A 233 9.45 -1.04 29.00
CA LEU A 233 10.09 -1.89 27.97
C LEU A 233 9.39 -3.24 27.85
N ILE A 234 9.00 -3.85 28.99
CA ILE A 234 8.23 -5.11 29.00
C ILE A 234 6.88 -4.90 28.30
N GLN A 235 6.13 -3.85 28.67
CA GLN A 235 4.86 -3.53 28.01
C GLN A 235 5.03 -3.34 26.51
N PHE A 236 6.04 -2.58 26.10
CA PHE A 236 6.34 -2.33 24.70
C PHE A 236 6.64 -3.64 23.96
N ALA A 237 7.51 -4.49 24.52
CA ALA A 237 7.87 -5.80 23.95
C ALA A 237 6.64 -6.72 23.82
N VAL A 238 5.81 -6.81 24.87
CA VAL A 238 4.57 -7.58 24.85
C VAL A 238 3.63 -7.09 23.73
N LYS A 239 3.47 -5.78 23.56
CA LYS A 239 2.62 -5.23 22.50
C LYS A 239 3.12 -5.57 21.11
N ILE A 240 4.41 -5.51 20.87
CA ILE A 240 5.02 -5.92 19.59
C ILE A 240 4.84 -7.42 19.36
N LEU A 241 5.08 -8.24 20.38
CA LEU A 241 4.97 -9.70 20.29
C LEU A 241 3.55 -10.16 19.90
N PHE A 242 2.51 -9.53 20.44
CA PHE A 242 1.12 -9.89 20.18
C PHE A 242 0.53 -9.23 18.94
N LEU A 243 1.22 -8.28 18.30
CA LEU A 243 0.74 -7.62 17.08
C LEU A 243 0.37 -8.60 15.94
N PRO A 244 1.19 -9.63 15.63
CA PRO A 244 0.82 -10.61 14.61
C PRO A 244 -0.45 -11.40 14.95
N LEU A 245 -0.63 -11.77 16.21
CA LEU A 245 -1.85 -12.45 16.67
C LEU A 245 -3.09 -11.58 16.51
N ILE A 246 -2.99 -10.31 16.89
CA ILE A 246 -4.06 -9.32 16.72
C ILE A 246 -4.43 -9.17 15.25
N ALA A 247 -3.45 -9.05 14.36
CA ALA A 247 -3.67 -8.98 12.92
C ALA A 247 -4.36 -10.25 12.39
N GLY A 248 -3.93 -11.42 12.86
CA GLY A 248 -4.55 -12.70 12.51
C GLY A 248 -6.03 -12.76 12.91
N ILE A 249 -6.35 -12.43 14.17
CA ILE A 249 -7.72 -12.41 14.69
C ILE A 249 -8.57 -11.40 13.91
N SER A 250 -8.05 -10.18 13.70
CA SER A 250 -8.75 -9.11 12.99
C SER A 250 -9.11 -9.52 11.56
N TYR A 251 -8.22 -10.23 10.88
CA TYR A 251 -8.48 -10.76 9.54
C TYR A 251 -9.60 -11.82 9.53
N GLU A 252 -9.61 -12.73 10.51
CA GLU A 252 -10.68 -13.73 10.62
C GLU A 252 -12.03 -13.08 10.90
N VAL A 253 -12.07 -12.08 11.80
CA VAL A 253 -13.28 -11.31 12.10
C VAL A 253 -13.74 -10.56 10.85
N LEU A 254 -12.86 -9.86 10.15
CA LEU A 254 -13.20 -9.18 8.88
C LEU A 254 -13.83 -10.15 7.88
N LYS A 255 -13.22 -11.32 7.72
CA LYS A 255 -13.71 -12.34 6.79
C LYS A 255 -15.09 -12.88 7.16
N LEU A 256 -15.34 -13.06 8.45
CA LEU A 256 -16.66 -13.46 8.96
C LEU A 256 -17.71 -12.36 8.72
N LEU A 257 -17.37 -11.10 9.02
CA LEU A 257 -18.24 -9.95 8.79
C LEU A 257 -18.57 -9.77 7.31
N ALA A 258 -17.57 -9.92 6.42
CA ALA A 258 -17.74 -9.77 4.98
C ALA A 258 -18.61 -10.87 4.35
N LYS A 259 -18.68 -12.06 4.96
CA LYS A 259 -19.55 -13.15 4.49
C LYS A 259 -21.01 -12.98 4.89
N SER A 260 -21.26 -12.29 5.99
CA SER A 260 -22.59 -12.19 6.56
C SER A 260 -23.32 -10.93 6.07
N GLN A 261 -24.52 -11.13 5.56
CA GLN A 261 -25.45 -10.06 5.20
C GLN A 261 -26.46 -9.76 6.33
N SER A 262 -26.26 -10.34 7.52
CA SER A 262 -27.17 -10.16 8.65
C SER A 262 -27.17 -8.73 9.16
N LYS A 263 -28.33 -8.12 9.27
CA LYS A 263 -28.53 -6.78 9.85
C LYS A 263 -28.08 -6.68 11.31
N ILE A 264 -28.06 -7.81 12.05
CA ILE A 264 -27.60 -7.88 13.45
C ILE A 264 -26.10 -7.50 13.56
N LEU A 265 -25.31 -7.75 12.52
CA LEU A 265 -23.87 -7.41 12.49
C LEU A 265 -23.60 -5.96 12.03
N LEU A 266 -24.62 -5.22 11.63
CA LEU A 266 -24.49 -3.83 11.20
C LEU A 266 -23.85 -2.92 12.26
N PRO A 267 -24.17 -3.00 13.56
CA PRO A 267 -23.50 -2.19 14.59
C PRO A 267 -21.99 -2.46 14.68
N ILE A 268 -21.56 -3.70 14.41
CA ILE A 268 -20.13 -4.08 14.43
C ILE A 268 -19.43 -3.58 13.16
N LYS A 269 -20.12 -3.56 12.02
CA LYS A 269 -19.61 -3.04 10.74
C LYS A 269 -19.60 -1.51 10.68
N ALA A 270 -20.55 -0.85 11.34
CA ALA A 270 -20.80 0.59 11.25
C ALA A 270 -19.57 1.46 11.53
N PRO A 271 -18.72 1.21 12.56
CA PRO A 271 -17.51 1.99 12.77
C PRO A 271 -16.52 1.86 11.60
N GLY A 272 -16.39 0.66 11.01
CA GLY A 272 -15.59 0.43 9.82
C GLY A 272 -16.11 1.22 8.61
N PHE A 273 -17.41 1.26 8.40
CA PHE A 273 -18.05 2.07 7.35
C PHE A 273 -17.89 3.58 7.60
N ALA A 274 -18.00 4.02 8.84
CA ALA A 274 -17.74 5.41 9.21
C ALA A 274 -16.30 5.82 8.87
N LEU A 275 -15.34 4.92 9.13
CA LEU A 275 -13.95 5.16 8.75
C LEU A 275 -13.78 5.20 7.22
N GLN A 276 -14.49 4.36 6.46
CA GLN A 276 -14.46 4.42 5.00
C GLN A 276 -14.98 5.76 4.46
N LEU A 277 -15.97 6.41 5.12
CA LEU A 277 -16.40 7.75 4.73
C LEU A 277 -15.28 8.80 4.80
N LEU A 278 -14.29 8.60 5.68
CA LEU A 278 -13.09 9.45 5.79
C LEU A 278 -12.03 9.06 4.76
N THR A 279 -11.83 7.76 4.55
CA THR A 279 -10.73 7.20 3.73
C THR A 279 -11.13 6.90 2.29
N THR A 280 -12.37 7.18 1.89
CA THR A 280 -12.83 7.20 0.50
C THR A 280 -13.45 8.55 0.19
N ARG A 281 -13.13 9.11 -0.97
CA ARG A 281 -13.71 10.36 -1.47
C ARG A 281 -14.43 10.11 -2.79
N GLU A 282 -15.31 11.05 -3.17
CA GLU A 282 -15.93 10.98 -4.49
C GLU A 282 -14.87 11.17 -5.57
N PRO A 283 -14.70 10.16 -6.46
CA PRO A 283 -13.77 10.24 -7.57
C PRO A 283 -14.35 11.09 -8.71
N ASP A 284 -13.48 11.64 -9.51
CA ASP A 284 -13.83 12.20 -10.82
C ASP A 284 -13.89 11.09 -11.90
N ASP A 285 -14.39 11.46 -13.09
CA ASP A 285 -14.57 10.51 -14.18
C ASP A 285 -13.22 9.94 -14.66
N SER A 286 -12.16 10.74 -14.63
CA SER A 286 -10.81 10.31 -15.01
C SER A 286 -10.25 9.23 -14.10
N GLN A 287 -10.57 9.28 -12.81
CA GLN A 287 -10.16 8.27 -11.82
C GLN A 287 -10.99 6.99 -11.94
N LEU A 288 -12.28 7.12 -12.29
CA LEU A 288 -13.14 5.96 -12.58
C LEU A 288 -12.66 5.20 -13.82
N GLU A 289 -12.23 5.90 -14.89
CA GLU A 289 -11.63 5.28 -16.08
C GLU A 289 -10.41 4.42 -15.71
N VAL A 290 -9.51 4.94 -14.88
CA VAL A 290 -8.32 4.21 -14.41
C VAL A 290 -8.72 2.97 -13.62
N ALA A 291 -9.67 3.10 -12.68
CA ALA A 291 -10.14 1.96 -11.87
C ALA A 291 -10.81 0.88 -12.74
N ILE A 292 -11.63 1.29 -13.72
CA ILE A 292 -12.30 0.39 -14.66
C ILE A 292 -11.26 -0.33 -15.55
N ALA A 293 -10.21 0.36 -16.01
CA ALA A 293 -9.14 -0.23 -16.80
C ALA A 293 -8.41 -1.34 -16.03
N ALA A 294 -8.03 -1.07 -14.77
CA ALA A 294 -7.42 -2.07 -13.88
C ALA A 294 -8.34 -3.27 -13.67
N PHE A 295 -9.64 -3.02 -13.40
CA PHE A 295 -10.63 -4.06 -13.17
C PHE A 295 -10.82 -4.95 -14.38
N LYS A 296 -11.04 -4.37 -15.57
CA LYS A 296 -11.23 -5.11 -16.83
C LYS A 296 -10.04 -6.03 -17.11
N LYS A 297 -8.81 -5.53 -16.95
CA LYS A 297 -7.60 -6.32 -17.18
C LYS A 297 -7.50 -7.53 -16.22
N VAL A 298 -7.79 -7.34 -14.94
CA VAL A 298 -7.82 -8.44 -13.98
C VAL A 298 -8.91 -9.45 -14.31
N TYR A 299 -10.09 -8.97 -14.65
CA TYR A 299 -11.22 -9.82 -14.99
C TYR A 299 -10.92 -10.70 -16.22
N GLU A 300 -10.32 -10.13 -17.27
CA GLU A 300 -9.86 -10.86 -18.46
C GLU A 300 -8.83 -11.94 -18.09
N MET A 301 -7.82 -11.57 -17.28
CA MET A 301 -6.78 -12.51 -16.87
C MET A 301 -7.30 -13.63 -15.97
N ASP A 302 -8.29 -13.35 -15.12
CA ASP A 302 -8.92 -14.37 -14.28
C ASP A 302 -9.81 -15.32 -15.10
N ALA A 303 -10.40 -14.84 -16.20
CA ALA A 303 -11.24 -15.63 -17.10
C ALA A 303 -10.41 -16.50 -18.07
N ASP A 304 -9.33 -15.97 -18.62
CA ASP A 304 -8.47 -16.66 -19.59
C ASP A 304 -7.01 -16.71 -19.15
N PRO A 305 -6.45 -17.91 -18.88
CA PRO A 305 -5.04 -18.08 -18.53
C PRO A 305 -4.04 -17.62 -19.60
N ASN A 306 -4.48 -17.50 -20.87
CA ASN A 306 -3.59 -17.15 -21.99
C ASN A 306 -3.44 -15.64 -22.20
N VAL A 307 -4.24 -14.82 -21.52
CA VAL A 307 -4.08 -13.35 -21.58
C VAL A 307 -2.69 -12.97 -21.10
N PRO A 308 -1.89 -12.27 -21.92
CA PRO A 308 -0.51 -11.93 -21.56
C PRO A 308 -0.44 -10.91 -20.44
N GLU A 309 0.66 -10.99 -19.66
CA GLU A 309 1.07 -9.94 -18.74
C GLU A 309 1.44 -8.68 -19.51
N THR A 310 1.23 -7.52 -18.91
CA THR A 310 1.60 -6.22 -19.48
C THR A 310 2.51 -5.46 -18.54
N ASP A 311 3.41 -4.67 -19.10
CA ASP A 311 4.31 -3.80 -18.36
C ASP A 311 3.94 -2.33 -18.55
N PHE A 312 4.30 -1.49 -17.57
CA PHE A 312 4.30 -0.06 -17.76
C PHE A 312 5.41 0.35 -18.75
N VAL A 313 5.08 1.31 -19.58
CA VAL A 313 6.08 2.06 -20.33
C VAL A 313 6.52 3.22 -19.44
N THR A 314 7.73 3.12 -18.88
CA THR A 314 8.28 4.13 -17.98
C THR A 314 9.19 5.09 -18.73
N SER A 315 9.35 6.31 -18.23
CA SER A 315 10.40 7.21 -18.70
C SER A 315 11.76 6.54 -18.54
N LYS A 316 12.60 6.64 -19.56
CA LYS A 316 13.97 6.08 -19.55
C LYS A 316 14.96 7.14 -19.94
N SER A 317 16.14 7.13 -19.34
CA SER A 317 17.24 7.94 -19.88
C SER A 317 17.58 7.45 -21.28
N VAL A 318 17.93 8.38 -22.17
CA VAL A 318 18.34 8.07 -23.54
C VAL A 318 19.45 7.02 -23.57
N HIS A 319 20.44 7.15 -22.67
CA HIS A 319 21.52 6.17 -22.54
C HIS A 319 21.00 4.76 -22.24
N LYS A 320 20.15 4.60 -21.20
CA LYS A 320 19.61 3.30 -20.80
C LYS A 320 18.74 2.69 -21.89
N TYR A 321 17.93 3.52 -22.57
CA TYR A 321 17.09 3.07 -23.67
C TYR A 321 17.95 2.57 -24.85
N THR A 322 19.04 3.29 -25.19
CA THR A 322 19.98 2.90 -26.24
C THR A 322 20.65 1.55 -25.94
N GLU A 323 21.06 1.31 -24.69
CA GLU A 323 21.66 0.03 -24.27
C GLU A 323 20.66 -1.14 -24.36
N GLU A 324 19.43 -0.93 -23.91
CA GLU A 324 18.38 -1.95 -24.01
C GLU A 324 18.07 -2.29 -25.48
N LEU A 325 17.89 -1.27 -26.33
CA LEU A 325 17.62 -1.45 -27.76
C LEU A 325 18.77 -2.16 -28.46
N ALA A 326 20.04 -1.75 -28.17
CA ALA A 326 21.22 -2.41 -28.66
C ALA A 326 21.31 -3.88 -28.28
N SER A 327 20.92 -4.22 -27.04
CA SER A 327 20.87 -5.62 -26.58
C SER A 327 19.81 -6.44 -27.32
N LEU A 328 18.63 -5.86 -27.60
CA LEU A 328 17.57 -6.49 -28.38
C LEU A 328 17.97 -6.71 -29.83
N PHE A 329 18.68 -5.74 -30.44
CA PHE A 329 19.19 -5.82 -31.81
C PHE A 329 20.25 -6.90 -31.90
N ALA A 330 21.20 -6.94 -30.96
CA ALA A 330 22.22 -7.99 -30.89
C ALA A 330 21.64 -9.40 -30.80
N ALA A 331 20.56 -9.58 -30.01
CA ALA A 331 19.83 -10.86 -29.93
C ALA A 331 19.21 -11.30 -31.26
N LYS A 332 18.94 -10.36 -32.16
CA LYS A 332 18.43 -10.60 -33.52
C LYS A 332 19.53 -10.59 -34.62
N GLY A 333 20.80 -10.47 -34.25
CA GLY A 333 21.92 -10.38 -35.19
C GLY A 333 22.04 -9.04 -35.91
N ILE A 334 21.42 -7.98 -35.37
CA ILE A 334 21.49 -6.60 -35.88
C ILE A 334 22.60 -5.86 -35.13
N ASP A 335 23.32 -4.98 -35.82
CA ASP A 335 24.44 -4.25 -35.23
C ASP A 335 23.97 -3.22 -34.20
N ARG A 336 24.75 -3.05 -33.13
CA ARG A 336 24.53 -2.02 -32.10
C ARG A 336 24.43 -0.61 -32.71
N SER A 337 25.19 -0.34 -33.78
CA SER A 337 25.19 0.96 -34.42
C SER A 337 23.82 1.35 -34.99
N ASP A 338 23.01 0.37 -35.40
CA ASP A 338 21.68 0.63 -35.93
C ASP A 338 20.72 1.09 -34.84
N ALA A 339 20.82 0.54 -33.60
CA ALA A 339 20.11 1.01 -32.47
C ALA A 339 20.49 2.46 -32.08
N GLU A 340 21.80 2.78 -32.09
CA GLU A 340 22.29 4.12 -31.81
C GLU A 340 21.83 5.12 -32.89
N TRP A 341 21.80 4.74 -34.16
CA TRP A 341 21.26 5.56 -35.23
C TRP A 341 19.80 5.85 -35.07
N LEU A 342 18.98 4.84 -34.75
CA LEU A 342 17.54 4.99 -34.56
C LEU A 342 17.26 5.98 -33.42
N VAL A 343 17.89 5.79 -32.26
CA VAL A 343 17.74 6.67 -31.12
C VAL A 343 18.19 8.09 -31.40
N SER A 344 19.32 8.25 -32.12
CA SER A 344 19.87 9.56 -32.52
C SER A 344 18.91 10.32 -33.44
N ILE A 345 18.30 9.66 -34.43
CA ILE A 345 17.33 10.27 -35.34
C ILE A 345 16.09 10.75 -34.59
N GLU A 346 15.54 9.91 -33.75
CA GLU A 346 14.27 10.20 -33.03
C GLU A 346 14.43 11.22 -31.90
N THR A 347 15.59 11.23 -31.24
CA THR A 347 15.83 12.16 -30.13
C THR A 347 16.50 13.46 -30.56
N GLY A 348 17.12 13.49 -31.76
CA GLY A 348 17.94 14.60 -32.22
C GLY A 348 19.28 14.73 -31.50
N ILE A 349 19.63 13.77 -30.64
CA ILE A 349 20.90 13.76 -29.88
C ILE A 349 21.99 13.08 -30.73
N PRO A 350 23.16 13.70 -30.94
CA PRO A 350 24.27 13.08 -31.68
C PRO A 350 24.67 11.72 -31.07
N ARG A 351 24.98 10.75 -31.91
CA ARG A 351 25.42 9.40 -31.47
C ARG A 351 26.57 9.41 -30.47
N SER A 352 27.52 10.32 -30.62
CA SER A 352 28.64 10.48 -29.71
C SER A 352 28.26 10.89 -28.28
N GLU A 353 27.06 11.42 -28.12
CA GLU A 353 26.54 11.93 -26.85
C GLU A 353 25.47 11.01 -26.20
N LEU A 354 24.98 10.00 -26.94
CA LEU A 354 23.95 9.07 -26.44
C LEU A 354 24.36 8.35 -25.15
N SER A 355 25.64 7.97 -25.03
CA SER A 355 26.19 7.29 -23.86
C SER A 355 26.30 8.18 -22.61
N SER A 356 26.26 9.49 -22.78
CA SER A 356 26.30 10.48 -21.69
C SER A 356 25.06 11.34 -21.61
N ALA A 357 24.04 11.07 -22.44
CA ALA A 357 22.82 11.83 -22.46
C ALA A 357 21.94 11.51 -21.23
N ASP A 358 21.84 12.47 -20.32
CA ASP A 358 20.97 12.41 -19.14
C ASP A 358 19.51 12.76 -19.49
N ALA A 359 19.20 13.07 -20.77
CA ALA A 359 17.84 13.38 -21.19
C ALA A 359 16.90 12.20 -20.98
N MET A 360 15.74 12.47 -20.38
CA MET A 360 14.71 11.47 -20.15
C MET A 360 13.72 11.42 -21.33
N LEU A 361 13.49 10.23 -21.85
CA LEU A 361 12.42 9.98 -22.81
C LEU A 361 11.12 9.77 -22.07
N VAL A 362 10.10 10.58 -22.38
CA VAL A 362 8.76 10.41 -21.83
C VAL A 362 8.09 9.13 -22.38
N PRO A 363 7.10 8.55 -21.70
CA PRO A 363 6.48 7.29 -22.11
C PRO A 363 5.92 7.27 -23.53
N SER A 364 5.38 8.39 -24.02
CA SER A 364 4.92 8.52 -25.42
C SER A 364 6.06 8.31 -26.42
N LYS A 365 7.21 8.95 -26.20
CA LYS A 365 8.38 8.80 -27.03
C LYS A 365 8.96 7.39 -27.01
N VAL A 366 9.01 6.75 -25.84
CA VAL A 366 9.44 5.34 -25.72
C VAL A 366 8.52 4.38 -26.50
N ARG A 367 7.23 4.69 -26.65
CA ARG A 367 6.29 3.88 -27.46
C ARG A 367 6.48 4.07 -28.95
N GLU A 368 6.87 5.26 -29.40
CA GLU A 368 7.09 5.57 -30.82
C GLU A 368 8.40 4.95 -31.33
N LEU A 369 9.40 4.77 -30.47
CA LEU A 369 10.67 4.11 -30.76
C LEU A 369 10.60 2.59 -30.70
#